data_f1c21f938d4757bd32bb3c2b08f9d650
#
_entry.id   f1c21f938d4757bd32bb3c2b08f9d650
#
_cell.length_a   1.000
_cell.length_b   1.000
_cell.length_c   1.000
_cell.angle_alpha   90.00
_cell.angle_beta   90.00
_cell.angle_gamma   90.00
#
_symmetry.space_group_name_H-M   'P 1'
#
loop_
_entity.id
_entity.type
_entity.pdbx_description
1 polymer ?
#
loop_
_entity_poly.entity_id
_entity_poly.type
_entity_poly.pdbx_seq_one_letter_code
_entity_poly.pdbx_strand_id
1 'polypeptide(L)'
;MTFGNQNTEIEAHNQLDYAVERGINFLDTAEMYPIGGNAQIFGSTERFIGSWINKIGASQREKLVIATKIAGPNRGMEYIRKPLDFSKKSITEAVELSLKNLQTDYIDLYQMHWPERVMNMFGQRGVSKIDTNWQENFFEVLTIFDGLIKEGKIKHIGVSNENPYGVMKFINESEKHNLPRIVSIQNPYSLLNRLFEVGL
;
A
#
# COMPACT_ATOMS: atom_id res chain seq x y z
N MET A 1 -5.71 9.88 3.01
CA MET A 1 -5.61 9.25 4.35
C MET A 1 -6.81 9.51 5.25
N THR A 2 -7.71 10.45 4.94
CA THR A 2 -8.76 10.92 5.86
C THR A 2 -10.17 10.85 5.29
N PHE A 3 -10.32 10.56 4.01
CA PHE A 3 -11.62 10.40 3.36
C PHE A 3 -12.43 9.28 4.01
N GLY A 4 -13.64 9.60 4.44
CA GLY A 4 -14.52 8.69 5.17
C GLY A 4 -14.41 8.78 6.70
N ASN A 5 -13.57 9.68 7.24
CA ASN A 5 -13.51 10.02 8.65
C ASN A 5 -13.63 11.54 8.87
N GLN A 6 -12.70 12.32 8.29
CA GLN A 6 -12.68 13.78 8.42
C GLN A 6 -13.41 14.50 7.27
N ASN A 7 -13.61 13.82 6.15
CA ASN A 7 -14.24 14.36 4.96
C ASN A 7 -15.41 13.49 4.54
N THR A 8 -16.45 14.13 4.06
CA THR A 8 -17.55 13.48 3.34
C THR A 8 -17.11 13.05 1.93
N GLU A 9 -17.88 12.20 1.27
CA GLU A 9 -17.60 11.78 -0.09
C GLU A 9 -17.62 12.95 -1.08
N ILE A 10 -18.56 13.88 -0.91
CA ILE A 10 -18.66 15.10 -1.75
C ILE A 10 -17.41 15.95 -1.60
N GLU A 11 -16.95 16.19 -0.38
CA GLU A 11 -15.72 16.96 -0.14
C GLU A 11 -14.48 16.26 -0.72
N ALA A 12 -14.41 14.93 -0.60
CA ALA A 12 -13.33 14.15 -1.20
C ALA A 12 -13.32 14.27 -2.72
N HIS A 13 -14.48 14.16 -3.38
CA HIS A 13 -14.59 14.34 -4.83
C HIS A 13 -14.18 15.74 -5.27
N ASN A 14 -14.63 16.79 -4.57
CA ASN A 14 -14.23 18.17 -4.88
C ASN A 14 -12.71 18.39 -4.75
N GLN A 15 -12.06 17.76 -3.75
CA GLN A 15 -10.61 17.80 -3.59
C GLN A 15 -9.89 17.07 -4.73
N LEU A 16 -10.39 15.91 -5.15
CA LEU A 16 -9.84 15.12 -6.25
C LEU A 16 -9.98 15.86 -7.59
N ASP A 17 -11.16 16.42 -7.87
CA ASP A 17 -11.42 17.23 -9.07
C ASP A 17 -10.42 18.40 -9.13
N TYR A 18 -10.30 19.17 -8.04
CA TYR A 18 -9.37 20.29 -7.94
C TYR A 18 -7.90 19.88 -8.14
N ALA A 19 -7.49 18.76 -7.50
CA ALA A 19 -6.12 18.26 -7.62
C ALA A 19 -5.77 17.89 -9.08
N VAL A 20 -6.67 17.18 -9.76
CA VAL A 20 -6.46 16.76 -11.15
C VAL A 20 -6.46 17.96 -12.11
N GLU A 21 -7.32 18.95 -11.90
CA GLU A 21 -7.30 20.21 -12.66
C GLU A 21 -5.96 20.96 -12.54
N ARG A 22 -5.24 20.77 -11.42
CA ARG A 22 -3.91 21.36 -11.17
C ARG A 22 -2.76 20.46 -11.60
N GLY A 23 -3.04 19.36 -12.32
CA GLY A 23 -2.04 18.47 -12.88
C GLY A 23 -1.53 17.38 -11.92
N ILE A 24 -2.15 17.19 -10.75
CA ILE A 24 -1.84 16.07 -9.87
C ILE A 24 -2.48 14.82 -10.47
N ASN A 25 -1.67 13.82 -10.75
CA ASN A 25 -2.12 12.56 -11.35
C ASN A 25 -1.73 11.31 -10.54
N PHE A 26 -1.09 11.47 -9.38
CA PHE A 26 -0.71 10.36 -8.51
C PHE A 26 -1.55 10.41 -7.23
N LEU A 27 -2.41 9.38 -7.05
CA LEU A 27 -3.30 9.25 -5.89
C LEU A 27 -2.85 8.08 -5.04
N ASP A 28 -2.45 8.36 -3.79
CA ASP A 28 -1.98 7.37 -2.83
C ASP A 28 -3.02 7.11 -1.73
N THR A 29 -3.40 5.85 -1.57
CA THR A 29 -4.32 5.36 -0.54
C THR A 29 -3.80 4.09 0.13
N ALA A 30 -4.61 3.41 0.92
CA ALA A 30 -4.35 2.11 1.51
C ALA A 30 -5.66 1.42 1.91
N GLU A 31 -5.69 0.08 1.93
CA GLU A 31 -6.87 -0.69 2.34
C GLU A 31 -7.38 -0.32 3.74
N MET A 32 -6.48 0.03 4.65
CA MET A 32 -6.82 0.39 6.02
C MET A 32 -7.41 1.79 6.19
N TYR A 33 -7.25 2.67 5.19
CA TYR A 33 -7.66 4.07 5.35
C TYR A 33 -9.19 4.24 5.39
N PRO A 34 -9.70 5.19 6.19
CA PRO A 34 -9.03 6.34 6.80
C PRO A 34 -8.22 6.00 8.05
N ILE A 35 -7.21 6.86 8.35
CA ILE A 35 -6.46 6.79 9.62
C ILE A 35 -7.42 7.00 10.80
N GLY A 36 -7.20 6.26 11.89
CA GLY A 36 -8.14 6.16 13.01
C GLY A 36 -9.35 5.28 12.68
N GLY A 37 -9.25 4.49 11.61
CA GLY A 37 -10.29 3.57 11.15
C GLY A 37 -10.60 2.45 12.15
N ASN A 38 -11.73 1.83 11.92
CA ASN A 38 -12.24 0.67 12.65
C ASN A 38 -12.99 -0.24 11.65
N ALA A 39 -13.60 -1.30 12.15
CA ALA A 39 -14.32 -2.27 11.33
C ALA A 39 -15.44 -1.67 10.45
N GLN A 40 -16.00 -0.52 10.84
CA GLN A 40 -17.11 0.12 10.12
C GLN A 40 -16.66 1.00 8.97
N ILE A 41 -15.50 1.64 9.10
CA ILE A 41 -15.05 2.67 8.14
C ILE A 41 -13.77 2.32 7.36
N PHE A 42 -13.05 1.22 7.69
CA PHE A 42 -11.87 0.84 6.90
C PHE A 42 -12.23 0.70 5.42
N GLY A 43 -11.30 1.03 4.53
CA GLY A 43 -11.53 1.01 3.09
C GLY A 43 -12.39 2.16 2.54
N SER A 44 -12.91 3.07 3.41
CA SER A 44 -13.75 4.18 2.93
C SER A 44 -12.99 5.12 2.02
N THR A 45 -11.70 5.35 2.25
CA THR A 45 -10.88 6.19 1.36
C THR A 45 -10.79 5.58 -0.04
N GLU A 46 -10.57 4.28 -0.16
CA GLU A 46 -10.61 3.58 -1.46
C GLU A 46 -11.99 3.66 -2.11
N ARG A 47 -13.06 3.45 -1.34
CA ARG A 47 -14.44 3.54 -1.88
C ARG A 47 -14.78 4.93 -2.41
N PHE A 48 -14.37 6.00 -1.73
CA PHE A 48 -14.61 7.37 -2.20
C PHE A 48 -13.80 7.69 -3.46
N ILE A 49 -12.55 7.21 -3.53
CA ILE A 49 -11.75 7.31 -4.75
C ILE A 49 -12.40 6.47 -5.86
N GLY A 50 -12.90 5.28 -5.57
CA GLY A 50 -13.55 4.40 -6.53
C GLY A 50 -14.83 4.99 -7.14
N SER A 51 -15.71 5.53 -6.30
CA SER A 51 -16.92 6.21 -6.80
C SER A 51 -16.59 7.44 -7.65
N TRP A 52 -15.51 8.16 -7.32
CA TRP A 52 -15.00 9.25 -8.12
C TRP A 52 -14.40 8.76 -9.45
N ILE A 53 -13.61 7.67 -9.45
CA ILE A 53 -13.07 7.05 -10.69
C ILE A 53 -14.21 6.66 -11.63
N ASN A 54 -15.26 6.05 -11.10
CA ASN A 54 -16.44 5.69 -11.89
C ASN A 54 -17.11 6.94 -12.51
N LYS A 55 -17.19 8.04 -11.76
CA LYS A 55 -17.74 9.32 -12.23
C LYS A 55 -16.93 9.93 -13.37
N ILE A 56 -15.59 9.92 -13.29
CA ILE A 56 -14.73 10.52 -14.31
C ILE A 56 -14.53 9.66 -15.56
N GLY A 57 -14.80 8.35 -15.46
CA GLY A 57 -14.75 7.37 -16.54
C GLY A 57 -13.35 6.88 -16.92
N ALA A 58 -13.32 5.83 -17.73
CA ALA A 58 -12.09 5.08 -18.07
C ALA A 58 -11.01 5.93 -18.70
N SER A 59 -11.35 6.82 -19.62
CA SER A 59 -10.38 7.70 -20.31
C SER A 59 -9.61 8.64 -19.38
N GLN A 60 -10.21 9.07 -18.28
CA GLN A 60 -9.51 9.85 -17.26
C GLN A 60 -8.75 8.95 -16.30
N ARG A 61 -9.31 7.77 -15.95
CA ARG A 61 -8.62 6.77 -15.12
C ARG A 61 -7.24 6.40 -15.69
N GLU A 62 -7.13 6.24 -16.99
CA GLU A 62 -5.88 5.89 -17.69
C GLU A 62 -4.77 6.94 -17.51
N LYS A 63 -5.12 8.19 -17.23
CA LYS A 63 -4.16 9.28 -17.00
C LYS A 63 -3.66 9.37 -15.56
N LEU A 64 -4.25 8.57 -14.66
CA LEU A 64 -3.95 8.57 -13.24
C LEU A 64 -3.06 7.39 -12.86
N VAL A 65 -2.20 7.61 -11.88
CA VAL A 65 -1.48 6.58 -11.15
C VAL A 65 -2.20 6.37 -9.82
N ILE A 66 -2.84 5.23 -9.65
CA ILE A 66 -3.51 4.86 -8.40
C ILE A 66 -2.60 3.91 -7.63
N ALA A 67 -2.19 4.36 -6.44
CA ALA A 67 -1.40 3.57 -5.51
C ALA A 67 -2.23 3.21 -4.29
N THR A 68 -2.18 1.92 -3.88
CA THR A 68 -2.76 1.47 -2.61
C THR A 68 -1.84 0.45 -1.93
N LYS A 69 -2.22 -0.03 -0.73
CA LYS A 69 -1.31 -0.80 0.12
C LYS A 69 -2.05 -1.89 0.90
N ILE A 70 -1.42 -3.07 0.99
CA ILE A 70 -1.81 -4.11 1.94
C ILE A 70 -1.28 -3.77 3.34
N ALA A 71 -2.12 -3.86 4.36
CA ALA A 71 -1.72 -3.71 5.76
C ALA A 71 -0.86 -4.90 6.21
N GLY A 72 0.23 -4.61 6.90
CA GLY A 72 1.04 -5.63 7.58
C GLY A 72 0.47 -6.00 8.96
N PRO A 73 1.09 -6.95 9.68
CA PRO A 73 0.61 -7.44 10.97
C PRO A 73 0.91 -6.51 12.16
N ASN A 74 0.48 -6.93 13.34
CA ASN A 74 0.89 -6.41 14.65
C ASN A 74 0.47 -4.96 14.96
N ARG A 75 -0.69 -4.50 14.43
CA ARG A 75 -1.20 -3.13 14.64
C ARG A 75 -2.65 -3.07 15.12
N GLY A 76 -3.22 -4.19 15.61
CA GLY A 76 -4.59 -4.21 16.10
C GLY A 76 -5.65 -4.02 15.01
N MET A 77 -5.33 -4.41 13.77
CA MET A 77 -6.21 -4.22 12.59
C MET A 77 -6.78 -5.55 12.08
N GLU A 78 -6.91 -6.54 12.96
CA GLU A 78 -7.47 -7.86 12.63
C GLU A 78 -8.94 -7.79 12.19
N TYR A 79 -9.57 -6.63 12.29
CA TYR A 79 -10.87 -6.37 11.70
C TYR A 79 -10.86 -6.25 10.17
N ILE A 80 -9.68 -6.02 9.55
CA ILE A 80 -9.52 -5.99 8.10
C ILE A 80 -9.49 -7.44 7.57
N ARG A 81 -8.62 -8.27 8.16
CA ARG A 81 -8.36 -9.66 7.74
C ARG A 81 -7.70 -10.45 8.87
N LYS A 82 -7.92 -11.76 8.93
CA LYS A 82 -7.25 -12.68 9.85
C LYS A 82 -6.71 -13.90 9.10
N PRO A 83 -5.38 -14.16 9.14
CA PRO A 83 -4.35 -13.29 9.70
C PRO A 83 -4.08 -12.05 8.85
N LEU A 84 -3.43 -11.03 9.43
CA LEU A 84 -2.76 -9.97 8.69
C LEU A 84 -1.32 -10.44 8.46
N ASP A 85 -1.02 -10.91 7.24
CA ASP A 85 0.29 -11.41 6.82
C ASP A 85 0.45 -11.20 5.30
N PHE A 86 1.59 -11.57 4.75
CA PHE A 86 1.84 -11.53 3.31
C PHE A 86 1.78 -12.92 2.68
N SER A 87 0.94 -13.82 3.22
CA SER A 87 0.60 -15.08 2.57
C SER A 87 -0.12 -14.85 1.23
N LYS A 88 -0.07 -15.85 0.34
CA LYS A 88 -0.78 -15.80 -0.94
C LYS A 88 -2.26 -15.46 -0.76
N LYS A 89 -2.91 -16.07 0.23
CA LYS A 89 -4.32 -15.81 0.53
C LYS A 89 -4.54 -14.35 0.90
N SER A 90 -3.77 -13.82 1.86
CA SER A 90 -3.95 -12.45 2.36
C SER A 90 -3.65 -11.39 1.29
N ILE A 91 -2.59 -11.57 0.50
CA ILE A 91 -2.26 -10.65 -0.60
C ILE A 91 -3.36 -10.67 -1.66
N THR A 92 -3.83 -11.86 -2.07
CA THR A 92 -4.88 -11.97 -3.09
C THR A 92 -6.18 -11.32 -2.60
N GLU A 93 -6.63 -11.63 -1.37
CA GLU A 93 -7.84 -11.03 -0.79
C GLU A 93 -7.72 -9.50 -0.68
N ALA A 94 -6.54 -8.97 -0.30
CA ALA A 94 -6.32 -7.53 -0.20
C ALA A 94 -6.39 -6.84 -1.58
N VAL A 95 -5.75 -7.40 -2.60
CA VAL A 95 -5.81 -6.85 -3.97
C VAL A 95 -7.23 -6.87 -4.50
N GLU A 96 -7.96 -7.97 -4.36
CA GLU A 96 -9.35 -8.08 -4.81
C GLU A 96 -10.26 -7.07 -4.11
N LEU A 97 -10.09 -6.90 -2.79
CA LEU A 97 -10.86 -5.91 -2.03
C LEU A 97 -10.54 -4.48 -2.49
N SER A 98 -9.26 -4.16 -2.69
CA SER A 98 -8.84 -2.84 -3.19
C SER A 98 -9.37 -2.56 -4.59
N LEU A 99 -9.30 -3.51 -5.52
CA LEU A 99 -9.90 -3.37 -6.86
C LEU A 99 -11.41 -3.12 -6.80
N LYS A 100 -12.12 -3.88 -5.96
CA LYS A 100 -13.55 -3.68 -5.72
C LYS A 100 -13.87 -2.30 -5.15
N ASN A 101 -13.13 -1.87 -4.12
CA ASN A 101 -13.33 -0.57 -3.48
C ASN A 101 -13.02 0.58 -4.43
N LEU A 102 -11.92 0.48 -5.19
CA LEU A 102 -11.48 1.48 -6.18
C LEU A 102 -12.29 1.46 -7.48
N GLN A 103 -13.18 0.46 -7.67
CA GLN A 103 -14.02 0.29 -8.86
C GLN A 103 -13.19 0.38 -10.16
N THR A 104 -12.07 -0.32 -10.19
CA THR A 104 -11.14 -0.37 -11.33
C THR A 104 -10.61 -1.79 -11.51
N ASP A 105 -10.25 -2.14 -12.74
CA ASP A 105 -9.77 -3.49 -13.08
C ASP A 105 -8.27 -3.66 -12.77
N TYR A 106 -7.54 -2.55 -12.54
CA TYR A 106 -6.12 -2.59 -12.24
C TYR A 106 -5.70 -1.49 -11.28
N ILE A 107 -4.61 -1.75 -10.54
CA ILE A 107 -3.92 -0.81 -9.66
C ILE A 107 -2.53 -0.54 -10.26
N ASP A 108 -2.13 0.74 -10.36
CA ASP A 108 -0.85 1.08 -10.97
C ASP A 108 0.33 0.75 -10.05
N LEU A 109 0.21 1.01 -8.75
CA LEU A 109 1.25 0.71 -7.76
C LEU A 109 0.63 0.06 -6.52
N TYR A 110 1.00 -1.19 -6.24
CA TYR A 110 0.57 -1.89 -5.04
C TYR A 110 1.72 -2.01 -4.05
N GLN A 111 1.50 -1.59 -2.82
CA GLN A 111 2.59 -1.45 -1.85
C GLN A 111 2.35 -2.33 -0.61
N MET A 112 3.42 -2.85 -0.03
CA MET A 112 3.42 -3.40 1.32
C MET A 112 3.51 -2.23 2.31
N HIS A 113 2.47 -2.03 3.14
CA HIS A 113 2.33 -0.82 3.96
C HIS A 113 3.37 -0.74 5.09
N TRP A 114 3.76 -1.87 5.64
CA TRP A 114 4.89 -2.05 6.55
C TRP A 114 5.32 -3.52 6.59
N PRO A 115 6.56 -3.79 6.99
CA PRO A 115 7.08 -5.16 7.05
C PRO A 115 6.36 -6.07 8.05
N GLU A 116 6.36 -7.37 7.79
CA GLU A 116 5.85 -8.38 8.72
C GLU A 116 6.78 -8.57 9.93
N ARG A 117 8.09 -8.45 9.71
CA ARG A 117 9.07 -8.60 10.78
C ARG A 117 9.04 -7.44 11.75
N VAL A 118 9.41 -7.71 13.00
CA VAL A 118 9.53 -6.68 14.04
C VAL A 118 10.72 -5.77 13.70
N MET A 119 10.44 -4.49 13.54
CA MET A 119 11.43 -3.45 13.34
C MET A 119 10.92 -2.09 13.84
N ASN A 120 11.82 -1.13 13.97
CA ASN A 120 11.46 0.23 14.32
C ASN A 120 10.71 0.90 13.17
N MET A 121 9.50 1.36 13.44
CA MET A 121 8.66 2.11 12.51
C MET A 121 7.68 3.01 13.29
N PHE A 122 7.08 4.00 12.62
CA PHE A 122 6.08 4.90 13.19
C PHE A 122 6.54 5.60 14.49
N GLY A 123 7.80 6.05 14.52
CA GLY A 123 8.37 6.79 15.65
C GLY A 123 8.97 5.95 16.76
N GLN A 124 8.93 4.63 16.66
CA GLN A 124 9.62 3.74 17.60
C GLN A 124 11.14 3.87 17.46
N ARG A 125 11.85 3.90 18.59
CA ARG A 125 13.31 3.98 18.67
C ARG A 125 13.85 2.90 19.59
N GLY A 126 15.05 2.40 19.26
CA GLY A 126 15.74 1.37 20.05
C GLY A 126 15.17 -0.04 19.81
N VAL A 127 15.93 -1.04 20.23
CA VAL A 127 15.55 -2.45 20.11
C VAL A 127 14.77 -2.84 21.37
N SER A 128 13.46 -2.95 21.25
CA SER A 128 12.57 -3.37 22.34
C SER A 128 12.31 -4.88 22.34
N LYS A 129 12.38 -5.52 21.17
CA LYS A 129 12.12 -6.95 21.00
C LYS A 129 12.83 -7.45 19.74
N ILE A 130 13.45 -8.63 19.84
CA ILE A 130 13.95 -9.37 18.67
C ILE A 130 12.91 -10.43 18.33
N ASP A 131 12.45 -10.43 17.10
CA ASP A 131 11.58 -11.50 16.59
C ASP A 131 12.45 -12.65 16.09
N THR A 132 12.45 -13.73 16.85
CA THR A 132 13.18 -14.96 16.48
C THR A 132 12.34 -15.96 15.70
N ASN A 133 11.05 -15.69 15.53
CA ASN A 133 10.11 -16.62 14.91
C ASN A 133 9.79 -16.24 13.44
N TRP A 134 10.09 -15.00 13.03
CA TRP A 134 9.85 -14.59 11.66
C TRP A 134 10.80 -15.32 10.70
N GLN A 135 10.24 -15.90 9.65
CA GLN A 135 10.99 -16.55 8.56
C GLN A 135 11.02 -15.62 7.36
N GLU A 136 12.18 -15.57 6.67
CA GLU A 136 12.31 -14.79 5.43
C GLU A 136 11.37 -15.36 4.35
N ASN A 137 10.56 -14.48 3.77
CA ASN A 137 9.56 -14.81 2.74
C ASN A 137 9.59 -13.86 1.54
N PHE A 138 10.69 -13.15 1.31
CA PHE A 138 10.80 -12.17 0.22
C PHE A 138 10.57 -12.80 -1.16
N PHE A 139 11.12 -13.99 -1.40
CA PHE A 139 10.94 -14.73 -2.64
C PHE A 139 9.47 -15.12 -2.86
N GLU A 140 8.81 -15.65 -1.85
CA GLU A 140 7.41 -16.06 -1.90
C GLU A 140 6.50 -14.87 -2.16
N VAL A 141 6.71 -13.76 -1.48
CA VAL A 141 5.96 -12.52 -1.66
C VAL A 141 6.11 -11.97 -3.07
N LEU A 142 7.33 -11.90 -3.61
CA LEU A 142 7.57 -11.47 -4.99
C LEU A 142 6.92 -12.42 -6.00
N THR A 143 6.94 -13.73 -5.75
CA THR A 143 6.31 -14.73 -6.63
C THR A 143 4.79 -14.53 -6.68
N ILE A 144 4.15 -14.19 -5.55
CA ILE A 144 2.73 -13.90 -5.50
C ILE A 144 2.40 -12.65 -6.31
N PHE A 145 3.18 -11.59 -6.14
CA PHE A 145 2.99 -10.34 -6.89
C PHE A 145 3.25 -10.52 -8.39
N ASP A 146 4.22 -11.34 -8.79
CA ASP A 146 4.46 -11.69 -10.19
C ASP A 146 3.22 -12.31 -10.85
N GLY A 147 2.54 -13.20 -10.12
CA GLY A 147 1.25 -13.76 -10.55
C GLY A 147 0.19 -12.68 -10.78
N LEU A 148 0.02 -11.77 -9.83
CA LEU A 148 -0.97 -10.69 -9.91
C LEU A 148 -0.65 -9.66 -11.01
N ILE A 149 0.65 -9.43 -11.29
CA ILE A 149 1.08 -8.60 -12.44
C ILE A 149 0.74 -9.31 -13.75
N LYS A 150 1.01 -10.60 -13.88
CA LYS A 150 0.67 -11.40 -15.07
C LYS A 150 -0.84 -11.49 -15.31
N GLU A 151 -1.63 -11.47 -14.24
CA GLU A 151 -3.10 -11.37 -14.30
C GLU A 151 -3.59 -9.97 -14.70
N GLY A 152 -2.72 -8.96 -14.77
CA GLY A 152 -3.05 -7.57 -15.09
C GLY A 152 -3.73 -6.79 -13.95
N LYS A 153 -3.82 -7.36 -12.75
CA LYS A 153 -4.47 -6.74 -11.60
C LYS A 153 -3.66 -5.61 -10.97
N ILE A 154 -2.33 -5.73 -11.02
CA ILE A 154 -1.40 -4.68 -10.57
C ILE A 154 -0.33 -4.48 -11.63
N LYS A 155 0.21 -3.25 -11.76
CA LYS A 155 1.29 -2.97 -12.73
C LYS A 155 2.66 -3.01 -12.08
N HIS A 156 2.78 -2.38 -10.93
CA HIS A 156 4.06 -2.22 -10.21
C HIS A 156 3.87 -2.51 -8.73
N ILE A 157 4.98 -2.87 -8.07
CA ILE A 157 5.02 -3.10 -6.63
C ILE A 157 5.99 -2.14 -5.94
N GLY A 158 5.68 -1.84 -4.67
CA GLY A 158 6.51 -0.98 -3.84
C GLY A 158 6.47 -1.39 -2.38
N VAL A 159 7.29 -0.73 -1.57
CA VAL A 159 7.34 -0.93 -0.13
C VAL A 159 7.10 0.38 0.61
N SER A 160 6.66 0.28 1.85
CA SER A 160 6.49 1.43 2.73
C SER A 160 6.97 1.07 4.14
N ASN A 161 7.48 2.07 4.87
CA ASN A 161 8.05 1.87 6.20
C ASN A 161 9.12 0.78 6.25
N GLU A 162 9.83 0.58 5.15
CA GLU A 162 10.85 -0.44 5.01
C GLU A 162 12.25 0.14 5.34
N ASN A 163 13.16 -0.70 5.75
CA ASN A 163 14.55 -0.35 6.03
C ASN A 163 15.50 -0.87 4.91
N PRO A 164 16.78 -0.45 4.89
CA PRO A 164 17.76 -0.87 3.88
C PRO A 164 17.87 -2.39 3.74
N TYR A 165 17.80 -3.13 4.85
CA TYR A 165 17.87 -4.59 4.81
C TYR A 165 16.74 -5.20 3.97
N GLY A 166 15.49 -4.82 4.23
CA GLY A 166 14.36 -5.37 3.48
C GLY A 166 14.35 -4.93 2.01
N VAL A 167 14.72 -3.66 1.73
CA VAL A 167 14.88 -3.18 0.36
C VAL A 167 15.90 -4.02 -0.40
N MET A 168 17.09 -4.25 0.16
CA MET A 168 18.13 -5.06 -0.46
C MET A 168 17.71 -6.51 -0.63
N LYS A 169 16.99 -7.08 0.33
CA LYS A 169 16.47 -8.46 0.20
C LYS A 169 15.48 -8.57 -0.96
N PHE A 170 14.50 -7.68 -1.07
CA PHE A 170 13.58 -7.67 -2.22
C PHE A 170 14.30 -7.51 -3.55
N ILE A 171 15.30 -6.62 -3.63
CA ILE A 171 16.10 -6.42 -4.85
C ILE A 171 16.88 -7.69 -5.20
N ASN A 172 17.57 -8.29 -4.23
CA ASN A 172 18.38 -9.48 -4.45
C ASN A 172 17.54 -10.68 -4.91
N GLU A 173 16.38 -10.92 -4.27
CA GLU A 173 15.48 -12.00 -4.70
C GLU A 173 14.85 -11.72 -6.08
N SER A 174 14.54 -10.47 -6.39
CA SER A 174 14.07 -10.06 -7.71
C SER A 174 15.11 -10.36 -8.80
N GLU A 175 16.36 -9.95 -8.59
CA GLU A 175 17.45 -10.16 -9.56
C GLU A 175 17.81 -11.65 -9.70
N LYS A 176 17.92 -12.37 -8.59
CA LYS A 176 18.28 -13.80 -8.57
C LYS A 176 17.26 -14.68 -9.29
N HIS A 177 15.99 -14.36 -9.18
CA HIS A 177 14.89 -15.20 -9.67
C HIS A 177 14.12 -14.59 -10.85
N ASN A 178 14.59 -13.46 -11.40
CA ASN A 178 13.90 -12.72 -12.46
C ASN A 178 12.44 -12.42 -12.14
N LEU A 179 12.20 -11.97 -10.91
CA LEU A 179 10.89 -11.56 -10.38
C LEU A 179 10.71 -10.04 -10.46
N PRO A 180 9.48 -9.53 -10.31
CA PRO A 180 9.23 -8.09 -10.33
C PRO A 180 10.07 -7.34 -9.29
N ARG A 181 10.67 -6.23 -9.70
CA ARG A 181 11.43 -5.35 -8.82
C ARG A 181 10.51 -4.35 -8.13
N ILE A 182 10.74 -4.09 -6.85
CA ILE A 182 10.11 -2.95 -6.17
C ILE A 182 10.57 -1.65 -6.86
N VAL A 183 9.61 -0.78 -7.22
CA VAL A 183 9.89 0.47 -7.96
C VAL A 183 9.82 1.72 -7.09
N SER A 184 9.31 1.59 -5.87
CA SER A 184 9.13 2.71 -4.96
C SER A 184 9.31 2.30 -3.50
N ILE A 185 9.69 3.29 -2.70
CA ILE A 185 9.66 3.22 -1.24
C ILE A 185 8.96 4.46 -0.69
N GLN A 186 8.05 4.27 0.27
CA GLN A 186 7.35 5.35 0.94
C GLN A 186 7.64 5.31 2.45
N ASN A 187 8.55 6.16 2.89
CA ASN A 187 8.98 6.25 4.28
C ASN A 187 8.71 7.65 4.87
N PRO A 188 8.58 7.80 6.20
CA PRO A 188 8.45 9.10 6.83
C PRO A 188 9.66 9.97 6.54
N TYR A 189 9.41 11.17 6.00
CA TYR A 189 10.45 12.16 5.70
C TYR A 189 9.92 13.57 5.95
N SER A 190 10.69 14.38 6.65
CA SER A 190 10.39 15.80 6.87
C SER A 190 11.66 16.57 7.19
N LEU A 191 11.58 17.89 7.28
CA LEU A 191 12.71 18.74 7.69
C LEU A 191 13.27 18.32 9.07
N LEU A 192 12.44 17.77 9.96
CA LEU A 192 12.82 17.34 11.30
C LEU A 192 13.06 15.83 11.43
N ASN A 193 12.66 15.04 10.42
CA ASN A 193 12.89 13.60 10.40
C ASN A 193 13.57 13.18 9.10
N ARG A 194 14.88 13.08 9.15
CA ARG A 194 15.76 12.75 8.02
C ARG A 194 16.46 11.41 8.18
N LEU A 195 15.91 10.53 9.03
CA LEU A 195 16.48 9.20 9.28
C LEU A 195 16.52 8.33 8.02
N PHE A 196 15.63 8.60 7.06
CA PHE A 196 15.62 7.93 5.77
C PHE A 196 16.94 8.09 5.00
N GLU A 197 17.59 9.24 5.08
CA GLU A 197 18.85 9.54 4.37
C GLU A 197 20.07 8.77 4.90
N VAL A 198 19.95 8.09 6.06
CA VAL A 198 21.09 7.40 6.68
C VAL A 198 21.40 6.07 5.99
N GLY A 199 20.43 5.46 5.34
CA GLY A 199 20.60 4.12 4.77
C GLY A 199 19.96 3.89 3.40
N LEU A 200 19.13 4.80 2.94
CA LEU A 200 18.41 4.67 1.65
C LEU A 200 18.57 5.93 0.82
#